data_911a8cb28c3470c4a54fdd82f626c755
#
_entry.id   911a8cb28c3470c4a54fdd82f626c755
#
_cell.length_a   1.000
_cell.length_b   1.000
_cell.length_c   1.000
_cell.angle_alpha   90.00
_cell.angle_beta   90.00
_cell.angle_gamma   90.00
#
_symmetry.space_group_name_H-M   'P 1'
#
loop_
_entity.id
_entity.type
_entity.pdbx_description
1 polymer ?
#
loop_
_entity_poly.entity_id
_entity_poly.type
_entity_poly.pdbx_seq_one_letter_code
_entity_poly.pdbx_strand_id
1 'polypeptide(L)'
;AVAAIQRNHQERVPNAPAYNSSVAEKDGKLALIVIDPGTKKVQAGTPNQPLEPVEGAELNSLGKIKNLPGYRVLPFSEVSQRSNEISQLRVPVSKDSSAGFIRTTTGSQAFEFISTMTYDKKAGTMTDKKGTVYRDNGRGNFVSASGKSLEPGWKVTVGFFNFKKALTDHGVRGPFLRVTAWTFAFAVLSVLTTF
;
A
#
# COMPACT_ATOMS: atom_id res chain seq x y z
N ALA A 1 1.02 3.58 -8.45
CA ALA A 1 1.97 2.46 -8.39
C ALA A 1 3.09 2.73 -7.40
N VAL A 2 3.89 3.80 -7.55
CA VAL A 2 5.06 4.10 -6.72
C VAL A 2 4.75 4.04 -5.22
N ALA A 3 3.76 4.79 -4.75
CA ALA A 3 3.37 4.80 -3.33
C ALA A 3 2.91 3.42 -2.82
N ALA A 4 2.33 2.58 -3.68
CA ALA A 4 1.93 1.23 -3.30
C ALA A 4 3.15 0.30 -3.16
N ILE A 5 4.13 0.41 -4.07
CA ILE A 5 5.39 -0.32 -3.97
C ILE A 5 6.14 0.09 -2.71
N GLN A 6 6.28 1.40 -2.46
CA GLN A 6 6.93 1.91 -1.24
C GLN A 6 6.23 1.43 0.04
N ARG A 7 4.89 1.30 0.03
CA ARG A 7 4.13 0.74 1.16
C ARG A 7 4.35 -0.74 1.37
N ASN A 8 4.61 -1.51 0.31
CA ASN A 8 4.86 -2.94 0.43
C ASN A 8 6.32 -3.25 0.80
N HIS A 9 7.23 -2.34 0.44
CA HIS A 9 8.66 -2.44 0.73
C HIS A 9 9.04 -1.46 1.84
N GLN A 10 8.81 -1.88 3.09
CA GLN A 10 9.06 -1.06 4.28
C GLN A 10 9.78 -1.90 5.34
N GLU A 11 10.52 -1.22 6.18
CA GLU A 11 11.12 -1.82 7.36
C GLU A 11 10.89 -0.92 8.58
N ARG A 12 10.94 -1.53 9.76
CA ARG A 12 10.93 -0.78 11.01
C ARG A 12 12.22 0.04 11.12
N VAL A 13 12.11 1.29 11.54
CA VAL A 13 13.28 2.13 11.77
C VAL A 13 14.11 1.49 12.89
N PRO A 14 15.40 1.15 12.65
CA PRO A 14 16.27 0.59 13.67
C PRO A 14 16.36 1.55 14.86
N ASN A 15 16.29 1.00 16.08
CA ASN A 15 16.38 1.73 17.35
C ASN A 15 15.27 2.79 17.60
N ALA A 16 14.27 2.91 16.74
CA ALA A 16 13.11 3.73 17.05
C ALA A 16 12.34 3.13 18.23
N PRO A 17 11.89 3.95 19.17
CA PRO A 17 11.17 3.47 20.34
C PRO A 17 9.82 2.85 19.95
N ALA A 18 9.30 2.00 20.81
CA ALA A 18 7.89 1.61 20.74
C ALA A 18 7.06 2.72 21.40
N TYR A 19 6.17 3.31 20.63
CA TYR A 19 5.24 4.33 21.13
C TYR A 19 4.04 3.65 21.79
N ASN A 20 3.59 4.13 22.93
CA ASN A 20 2.26 3.81 23.41
C ASN A 20 1.25 4.47 22.47
N SER A 21 0.27 3.71 22.02
CA SER A 21 -0.71 4.24 21.08
C SER A 21 -2.15 3.98 21.50
N SER A 22 -3.02 4.81 20.98
CA SER A 22 -4.47 4.65 21.02
C SER A 22 -5.04 4.97 19.65
N VAL A 23 -6.02 4.21 19.21
CA VAL A 23 -6.72 4.48 17.98
C VAL A 23 -7.93 5.36 18.28
N ALA A 24 -8.17 6.34 17.48
CA ALA A 24 -9.28 7.27 17.60
C ALA A 24 -9.92 7.57 16.25
N GLU A 25 -11.00 8.28 16.26
CA GLU A 25 -11.61 8.89 15.08
C GLU A 25 -11.59 10.42 15.21
N LYS A 26 -11.30 11.07 14.09
CA LYS A 26 -11.44 12.51 13.89
C LYS A 26 -12.15 12.73 12.57
N ASP A 27 -13.27 13.47 12.60
CA ASP A 27 -14.09 13.77 11.42
C ASP A 27 -14.47 12.52 10.61
N GLY A 28 -14.82 11.42 11.30
CA GLY A 28 -15.20 10.15 10.69
C GLY A 28 -14.04 9.34 10.09
N LYS A 29 -12.79 9.76 10.30
CA LYS A 29 -11.59 9.06 9.80
C LYS A 29 -10.78 8.51 10.96
N LEU A 30 -10.16 7.34 10.73
CA LEU A 30 -9.23 6.77 11.69
C LEU A 30 -8.03 7.71 11.91
N ALA A 31 -7.69 7.89 13.16
CA ALA A 31 -6.53 8.63 13.64
C ALA A 31 -5.70 7.75 14.59
N LEU A 32 -4.42 7.99 14.63
CA LEU A 32 -3.52 7.37 15.58
C LEU A 32 -3.02 8.44 16.55
N ILE A 33 -3.17 8.17 17.84
CA ILE A 33 -2.61 8.98 18.91
C ILE A 33 -1.42 8.21 19.46
N VAL A 34 -0.28 8.86 19.56
CA VAL A 34 0.95 8.24 20.10
C VAL A 34 1.51 9.07 21.25
N ILE A 35 2.10 8.37 22.20
CA ILE A 35 2.82 8.97 23.31
C ILE A 35 4.27 8.58 23.18
N ASP A 36 5.12 9.58 23.02
CA ASP A 36 6.57 9.39 22.98
C ASP A 36 7.07 8.89 24.34
N PRO A 37 7.73 7.74 24.41
CA PRO A 37 8.14 7.15 25.68
C PRO A 37 9.22 7.96 26.41
N GLY A 38 10.04 8.71 25.69
CA GLY A 38 11.09 9.54 26.26
C GLY A 38 10.59 10.90 26.74
N THR A 39 9.90 11.63 25.86
CA THR A 39 9.45 13.03 26.13
C THR A 39 8.07 13.10 26.76
N LYS A 40 7.31 12.00 26.77
CA LYS A 40 5.90 11.92 27.19
C LYS A 40 4.96 12.83 26.39
N LYS A 41 5.41 13.41 25.30
CA LYS A 41 4.58 14.23 24.44
C LYS A 41 3.55 13.37 23.73
N VAL A 42 2.33 13.91 23.69
CA VAL A 42 1.22 13.31 22.95
C VAL A 42 1.17 13.93 21.56
N GLN A 43 1.10 13.08 20.55
CA GLN A 43 0.95 13.50 19.16
C GLN A 43 -0.19 12.72 18.54
N ALA A 44 -0.90 13.35 17.61
CA ALA A 44 -1.98 12.70 16.88
C ALA A 44 -1.88 13.00 15.38
N GLY A 45 -2.29 12.06 14.58
CA GLY A 45 -2.31 12.22 13.12
C GLY A 45 -3.30 11.28 12.45
N THR A 46 -3.54 11.52 11.17
CA THR A 46 -4.39 10.70 10.30
C THR A 46 -3.58 10.26 9.08
N PRO A 47 -4.07 9.36 8.22
CA PRO A 47 -3.36 9.01 6.99
C PRO A 47 -3.03 10.19 6.07
N ASN A 48 -3.78 11.29 6.20
CA ASN A 48 -3.62 12.48 5.36
C ASN A 48 -2.96 13.67 6.11
N GLN A 49 -2.78 13.54 7.42
CA GLN A 49 -2.19 14.57 8.27
C GLN A 49 -1.06 13.95 9.11
N PRO A 50 0.15 14.50 9.08
CA PRO A 50 1.25 13.98 9.85
C PRO A 50 0.97 14.05 11.34
N LEU A 51 1.82 13.38 12.13
CA LEU A 51 1.80 13.51 13.58
C LEU A 51 2.11 14.95 13.98
N GLU A 52 1.19 15.55 14.72
CA GLU A 52 1.36 16.89 15.31
C GLU A 52 1.13 16.80 16.82
N PRO A 53 1.87 17.60 17.61
CA PRO A 53 1.63 17.68 19.06
C PRO A 53 0.20 18.10 19.34
N VAL A 54 -0.42 17.46 20.33
CA VAL A 54 -1.79 17.79 20.78
C VAL A 54 -1.80 17.98 22.29
N GLU A 55 -2.59 18.92 22.75
CA GLU A 55 -2.75 19.26 24.16
C GLU A 55 -4.10 18.79 24.71
N GLY A 56 -4.23 18.75 26.05
CA GLY A 56 -5.48 18.40 26.72
C GLY A 56 -5.77 16.90 26.74
N ALA A 57 -4.77 16.05 26.47
CA ALA A 57 -4.92 14.62 26.57
C ALA A 57 -5.01 14.16 28.04
N GLU A 58 -6.07 13.41 28.35
CA GLU A 58 -6.23 12.73 29.64
C GLU A 58 -5.74 11.29 29.52
N LEU A 59 -4.87 10.90 30.46
CA LEU A 59 -4.35 9.53 30.53
C LEU A 59 -5.09 8.75 31.63
N ASN A 60 -5.26 7.46 31.40
CA ASN A 60 -5.72 6.53 32.44
C ASN A 60 -4.54 6.06 33.32
N SER A 61 -4.83 5.26 34.36
CA SER A 61 -3.84 4.69 35.27
C SER A 61 -2.76 3.82 34.57
N LEU A 62 -3.02 3.35 33.36
CA LEU A 62 -2.11 2.55 32.55
C LEU A 62 -1.29 3.40 31.56
N GLY A 63 -1.38 4.73 31.66
CA GLY A 63 -0.67 5.65 30.77
C GLY A 63 -1.18 5.64 29.31
N LYS A 64 -2.42 5.20 29.09
CA LYS A 64 -3.08 5.25 27.78
C LYS A 64 -4.03 6.44 27.70
N ILE A 65 -4.27 6.93 26.48
CA ILE A 65 -5.20 8.02 26.25
C ILE A 65 -6.62 7.55 26.64
N LYS A 66 -7.21 8.25 27.60
CA LYS A 66 -8.61 8.10 28.00
C LYS A 66 -9.50 9.04 27.21
N ASN A 67 -9.08 10.28 27.05
CA ASN A 67 -9.81 11.32 26.35
C ASN A 67 -8.84 12.28 25.67
N LEU A 68 -9.23 12.81 24.50
CA LEU A 68 -8.50 13.85 23.78
C LEU A 68 -9.52 14.75 23.08
N PRO A 69 -9.53 16.06 23.37
CA PRO A 69 -10.45 16.99 22.71
C PRO A 69 -10.38 16.91 21.18
N GLY A 70 -11.55 16.80 20.54
CA GLY A 70 -11.65 16.68 19.06
C GLY A 70 -11.39 15.28 18.50
N TYR A 71 -11.15 14.28 19.36
CA TYR A 71 -10.97 12.88 18.97
C TYR A 71 -11.86 11.95 19.77
N ARG A 72 -12.52 11.01 19.10
CA ARG A 72 -13.25 9.92 19.74
C ARG A 72 -12.29 8.73 19.91
N VAL A 73 -11.75 8.53 21.09
CA VAL A 73 -10.87 7.37 21.38
C VAL A 73 -11.69 6.09 21.28
N LEU A 74 -11.23 5.14 20.49
CA LEU A 74 -11.93 3.88 20.27
C LEU A 74 -11.70 2.92 21.45
N PRO A 75 -12.76 2.30 21.99
CA PRO A 75 -12.62 1.24 22.97
C PRO A 75 -12.01 -0.02 22.33
N PHE A 76 -11.43 -0.89 23.15
CA PHE A 76 -10.76 -2.09 22.67
C PHE A 76 -11.67 -2.99 21.80
N SER A 77 -12.95 -3.08 22.11
CA SER A 77 -13.92 -3.85 21.33
C SER A 77 -14.04 -3.36 19.89
N GLU A 78 -14.10 -2.05 19.68
CA GLU A 78 -14.15 -1.46 18.34
C GLU A 78 -12.80 -1.60 17.60
N VAL A 79 -11.68 -1.44 18.32
CA VAL A 79 -10.33 -1.67 17.77
C VAL A 79 -10.20 -3.11 17.26
N SER A 80 -10.70 -4.08 18.02
CA SER A 80 -10.68 -5.49 17.64
C SER A 80 -11.55 -5.78 16.41
N GLN A 81 -12.76 -5.24 16.35
CA GLN A 81 -13.66 -5.40 15.19
C GLN A 81 -13.08 -4.78 13.92
N ARG A 82 -12.35 -3.70 14.03
CA ARG A 82 -11.74 -2.97 12.91
C ARG A 82 -10.26 -3.27 12.72
N SER A 83 -9.79 -4.41 13.23
CA SER A 83 -8.36 -4.79 13.21
C SER A 83 -7.73 -4.76 11.81
N ASN A 84 -8.45 -5.19 10.78
CA ASN A 84 -7.99 -5.15 9.38
C ASN A 84 -7.76 -3.72 8.89
N GLU A 85 -8.66 -2.79 9.19
CA GLU A 85 -8.55 -1.39 8.82
C GLU A 85 -7.41 -0.71 9.59
N ILE A 86 -7.32 -0.99 10.90
CA ILE A 86 -6.30 -0.43 11.79
C ILE A 86 -4.90 -0.95 11.41
N SER A 87 -4.76 -2.20 11.01
CA SER A 87 -3.48 -2.75 10.57
C SER A 87 -2.95 -2.10 9.28
N GLN A 88 -3.83 -1.50 8.50
CA GLN A 88 -3.48 -0.74 7.30
C GLN A 88 -3.28 0.76 7.57
N LEU A 89 -3.62 1.22 8.78
CA LEU A 89 -3.46 2.62 9.17
C LEU A 89 -1.97 3.01 9.16
N ARG A 90 -1.66 4.03 8.40
CA ARG A 90 -0.32 4.62 8.32
C ARG A 90 -0.43 6.12 8.47
N VAL A 91 0.21 6.64 9.48
CA VAL A 91 0.21 8.07 9.78
C VAL A 91 1.61 8.60 9.50
N PRO A 92 1.78 9.59 8.60
CA PRO A 92 3.09 10.17 8.32
C PRO A 92 3.72 10.77 9.59
N VAL A 93 5.03 10.58 9.76
CA VAL A 93 5.76 11.19 10.89
C VAL A 93 5.88 12.69 10.70
N SER A 94 6.05 13.15 9.47
CA SER A 94 6.14 14.56 9.12
C SER A 94 5.51 14.84 7.75
N LYS A 95 5.51 16.09 7.32
CA LYS A 95 5.07 16.51 5.98
C LYS A 95 6.01 16.00 4.87
N ASP A 96 7.24 15.66 5.23
CA ASP A 96 8.18 15.05 4.30
C ASP A 96 7.87 13.55 4.16
N SER A 97 7.51 13.14 2.95
CA SER A 97 7.18 11.74 2.63
C SER A 97 8.37 10.77 2.82
N SER A 98 9.59 11.27 2.89
CA SER A 98 10.79 10.48 3.14
C SER A 98 11.03 10.17 4.62
N ALA A 99 10.42 10.94 5.52
CA ALA A 99 10.58 10.79 6.97
C ALA A 99 9.94 9.52 7.54
N GLY A 100 9.17 8.78 6.73
CA GLY A 100 8.52 7.56 7.17
C GLY A 100 7.12 7.78 7.73
N PHE A 101 6.61 6.76 8.40
CA PHE A 101 5.26 6.76 8.96
C PHE A 101 5.21 5.87 10.20
N ILE A 102 4.25 6.15 11.07
CA ILE A 102 3.93 5.31 12.21
C ILE A 102 2.71 4.43 11.88
N ARG A 103 2.79 3.19 12.30
CA ARG A 103 1.68 2.23 12.22
C ARG A 103 1.55 1.41 13.49
N THR A 104 0.35 0.93 13.71
CA THR A 104 0.03 -0.02 14.79
C THR A 104 -0.59 -1.28 14.22
N THR A 105 -0.41 -2.39 14.90
CA THR A 105 -1.08 -3.66 14.58
C THR A 105 -2.20 -3.95 15.58
N THR A 106 -1.98 -3.60 16.83
CA THR A 106 -2.88 -3.94 17.94
C THR A 106 -3.66 -2.73 18.48
N GLY A 107 -3.33 -1.51 17.98
CA GLY A 107 -3.89 -0.27 18.51
C GLY A 107 -3.24 0.22 19.80
N SER A 108 -2.48 -0.62 20.52
CA SER A 108 -1.90 -0.29 21.82
C SER A 108 -0.41 0.07 21.77
N GLN A 109 0.28 -0.39 20.77
CA GLN A 109 1.67 -0.01 20.47
C GLN A 109 1.81 0.35 19.01
N ALA A 110 2.62 1.36 18.73
CA ALA A 110 2.93 1.81 17.38
C ALA A 110 4.44 1.85 17.18
N PHE A 111 4.85 1.65 15.93
CA PHE A 111 6.24 1.62 15.53
C PHE A 111 6.45 2.48 14.29
N GLU A 112 7.62 3.04 14.20
CA GLU A 112 8.03 3.84 13.05
C GLU A 112 8.61 2.94 11.95
N PHE A 113 8.17 3.19 10.72
CA PHE A 113 8.58 2.49 9.52
C PHE A 113 9.05 3.47 8.45
N ILE A 114 10.02 3.04 7.67
CA ILE A 114 10.54 3.76 6.51
C ILE A 114 10.46 2.86 5.28
N SER A 115 10.24 3.46 4.11
CA SER A 115 10.33 2.72 2.86
C SER A 115 11.77 2.29 2.59
N THR A 116 11.93 1.04 2.14
CA THR A 116 13.23 0.55 1.64
C THR A 116 13.46 0.88 0.17
N MET A 117 12.50 1.55 -0.47
CA MET A 117 12.52 1.94 -1.87
C MET A 117 12.52 3.45 -2.01
N THR A 118 13.49 3.98 -2.73
CA THR A 118 13.57 5.39 -3.12
C THR A 118 13.14 5.55 -4.58
N TYR A 119 12.25 6.50 -4.86
CA TYR A 119 11.80 6.80 -6.21
C TYR A 119 12.44 8.09 -6.73
N ASP A 120 13.17 7.99 -7.83
CA ASP A 120 13.66 9.15 -8.56
C ASP A 120 12.63 9.53 -9.63
N LYS A 121 11.96 10.65 -9.41
CA LYS A 121 10.92 11.16 -10.32
C LYS A 121 11.50 11.63 -11.66
N LYS A 122 12.75 12.11 -11.69
CA LYS A 122 13.40 12.61 -12.92
C LYS A 122 13.85 11.45 -13.81
N ALA A 123 14.45 10.44 -13.22
CA ALA A 123 14.90 9.24 -13.92
C ALA A 123 13.77 8.20 -14.15
N GLY A 124 12.62 8.33 -13.48
CA GLY A 124 11.55 7.35 -13.52
C GLY A 124 11.95 5.97 -12.97
N THR A 125 12.88 5.94 -12.02
CA THR A 125 13.43 4.69 -11.48
C THR A 125 13.16 4.54 -10.00
N MET A 126 13.09 3.28 -9.54
CA MET A 126 13.11 2.94 -8.11
C MET A 126 14.43 2.28 -7.76
N THR A 127 14.97 2.60 -6.59
CA THR A 127 16.23 2.03 -6.10
C THR A 127 16.00 1.44 -4.72
N ASP A 128 16.45 0.22 -4.49
CA ASP A 128 16.43 -0.41 -3.16
C ASP A 128 17.66 0.02 -2.32
N LYS A 129 17.67 -0.35 -1.05
CA LYS A 129 18.80 -0.06 -0.13
C LYS A 129 20.12 -0.70 -0.54
N LYS A 130 20.09 -1.72 -1.39
CA LYS A 130 21.30 -2.39 -1.92
C LYS A 130 21.83 -1.71 -3.18
N GLY A 131 21.18 -0.64 -3.64
CA GLY A 131 21.55 0.07 -4.86
C GLY A 131 21.01 -0.58 -6.14
N THR A 132 20.13 -1.59 -6.05
CA THR A 132 19.52 -2.18 -7.24
C THR A 132 18.52 -1.21 -7.84
N VAL A 133 18.71 -0.88 -9.10
CA VAL A 133 17.84 0.03 -9.84
C VAL A 133 16.78 -0.76 -10.59
N TYR A 134 15.54 -0.36 -10.43
CA TYR A 134 14.36 -0.92 -11.11
C TYR A 134 13.78 0.13 -12.05
N ARG A 135 13.46 -0.26 -13.28
CA ARG A 135 12.92 0.61 -14.33
C ARG A 135 11.56 0.12 -14.77
N ASP A 136 10.71 1.05 -15.17
CA ASP A 136 9.43 0.72 -15.79
C ASP A 136 9.67 -0.09 -17.07
N ASN A 137 9.07 -1.27 -17.15
CA ASN A 137 9.15 -2.14 -18.32
C ASN A 137 8.10 -1.84 -19.40
N GLY A 138 7.30 -0.77 -19.23
CA GLY A 138 6.17 -0.44 -20.10
C GLY A 138 5.00 -1.44 -20.06
N ARG A 139 5.05 -2.43 -19.18
CA ARG A 139 4.03 -3.48 -19.01
C ARG A 139 3.39 -3.49 -17.63
N GLY A 140 3.56 -2.39 -16.90
CA GLY A 140 2.94 -2.22 -15.60
C GLY A 140 3.76 -2.72 -14.42
N ASN A 141 5.06 -2.89 -14.56
CA ASN A 141 5.96 -3.26 -13.47
C ASN A 141 7.28 -2.51 -13.54
N PHE A 142 7.88 -2.28 -12.37
CA PHE A 142 9.29 -1.94 -12.26
C PHE A 142 10.12 -3.22 -12.24
N VAL A 143 11.13 -3.31 -13.11
CA VAL A 143 11.98 -4.50 -13.27
C VAL A 143 13.45 -4.12 -13.19
N SER A 144 14.24 -4.93 -12.47
CA SER A 144 15.69 -4.79 -12.41
C SER A 144 16.38 -5.38 -13.64
N ALA A 145 17.67 -5.08 -13.81
CA ALA A 145 18.48 -5.68 -14.88
C ALA A 145 18.57 -7.22 -14.79
N SER A 146 18.42 -7.80 -13.58
CA SER A 146 18.37 -9.25 -13.37
C SER A 146 16.98 -9.88 -13.60
N GLY A 147 15.98 -9.11 -14.04
CA GLY A 147 14.63 -9.60 -14.28
C GLY A 147 13.72 -9.65 -13.06
N LYS A 148 14.17 -9.22 -11.87
CA LYS A 148 13.33 -9.16 -10.68
C LYS A 148 12.34 -8.01 -10.80
N SER A 149 11.03 -8.29 -10.64
CA SER A 149 9.97 -7.29 -10.64
C SER A 149 9.60 -6.84 -9.23
N LEU A 150 9.15 -5.59 -9.11
CA LEU A 150 8.56 -5.05 -7.88
C LEU A 150 7.04 -5.17 -7.91
N GLU A 151 6.48 -5.55 -6.78
CA GLU A 151 5.03 -5.61 -6.58
C GLU A 151 4.55 -4.50 -5.62
N PRO A 152 3.30 -4.03 -5.83
CA PRO A 152 2.36 -4.41 -6.88
C PRO A 152 2.67 -3.75 -8.22
N GLY A 153 2.36 -4.45 -9.30
CA GLY A 153 2.29 -3.84 -10.63
C GLY A 153 1.08 -2.91 -10.79
N TRP A 154 0.93 -2.35 -11.97
CA TRP A 154 -0.23 -1.52 -12.32
C TRP A 154 -0.80 -1.90 -13.67
N LYS A 155 -2.07 -1.57 -13.88
CA LYS A 155 -2.74 -1.82 -15.16
C LYS A 155 -2.18 -0.88 -16.24
N VAL A 156 -1.84 -1.45 -17.39
CA VAL A 156 -1.47 -0.71 -18.60
C VAL A 156 -2.37 -1.16 -19.74
N THR A 157 -2.67 -0.24 -20.64
CA THR A 157 -3.39 -0.56 -21.86
C THR A 157 -2.40 -1.16 -22.86
N VAL A 158 -2.55 -2.45 -23.15
CA VAL A 158 -1.65 -3.19 -24.06
C VAL A 158 -2.13 -3.18 -25.52
N GLY A 159 -3.28 -2.53 -25.80
CA GLY A 159 -3.86 -2.45 -27.14
C GLY A 159 -3.96 -3.83 -27.81
N PHE A 160 -3.51 -3.92 -29.05
CA PHE A 160 -3.50 -5.16 -29.83
C PHE A 160 -2.32 -6.10 -29.56
N PHE A 161 -1.47 -5.80 -28.56
CA PHE A 161 -0.27 -6.60 -28.28
C PHE A 161 -0.58 -8.07 -28.03
N ASN A 162 -1.64 -8.39 -27.28
CA ASN A 162 -2.01 -9.76 -27.00
C ASN A 162 -2.50 -10.50 -28.24
N PHE A 163 -3.22 -9.81 -29.13
CA PHE A 163 -3.64 -10.39 -30.44
C PHE A 163 -2.43 -10.65 -31.33
N LYS A 164 -1.52 -9.68 -31.43
CA LYS A 164 -0.28 -9.86 -32.16
C LYS A 164 0.52 -11.04 -31.63
N LYS A 165 0.67 -11.16 -30.30
CA LYS A 165 1.36 -12.28 -29.66
C LYS A 165 0.68 -13.62 -29.97
N ALA A 166 -0.65 -13.70 -29.88
CA ALA A 166 -1.41 -14.92 -30.18
C ALA A 166 -1.21 -15.39 -31.64
N LEU A 167 -1.04 -14.43 -32.57
CA LEU A 167 -0.83 -14.73 -34.01
C LEU A 167 0.62 -15.03 -34.37
N THR A 168 1.60 -14.57 -33.59
CA THR A 168 3.03 -14.70 -33.88
C THR A 168 3.76 -15.74 -33.04
N ASP A 169 3.24 -16.04 -31.84
CA ASP A 169 3.84 -17.03 -30.94
C ASP A 169 3.56 -18.46 -31.44
N HIS A 170 4.62 -19.22 -31.74
CA HIS A 170 4.51 -20.58 -32.27
C HIS A 170 3.73 -21.54 -31.36
N GLY A 171 3.83 -21.37 -30.05
CA GLY A 171 3.09 -22.22 -29.08
C GLY A 171 1.59 -21.92 -29.00
N VAL A 172 1.19 -20.68 -29.31
CA VAL A 172 -0.19 -20.21 -29.17
C VAL A 172 -0.94 -20.16 -30.50
N ARG A 173 -0.23 -19.80 -31.57
CA ARG A 173 -0.82 -19.58 -32.92
C ARG A 173 -1.64 -20.77 -33.43
N GLY A 174 -1.10 -21.98 -33.37
CA GLY A 174 -1.75 -23.17 -33.90
C GLY A 174 -3.10 -23.47 -33.22
N PRO A 175 -3.13 -23.65 -31.88
CA PRO A 175 -4.37 -23.82 -31.13
C PRO A 175 -5.35 -22.65 -31.32
N PHE A 176 -4.86 -21.41 -31.28
CA PHE A 176 -5.70 -20.21 -31.41
C PHE A 176 -6.42 -20.18 -32.79
N LEU A 177 -5.69 -20.36 -33.90
CA LEU A 177 -6.28 -20.36 -35.22
C LEU A 177 -7.26 -21.53 -35.45
N ARG A 178 -6.95 -22.72 -34.89
CA ARG A 178 -7.84 -23.87 -34.98
C ARG A 178 -9.17 -23.60 -34.27
N VAL A 179 -9.13 -23.10 -33.04
CA VAL A 179 -10.35 -22.76 -32.27
C VAL A 179 -11.16 -21.69 -32.99
N THR A 180 -10.49 -20.64 -33.48
CA THR A 180 -11.14 -19.55 -34.20
C THR A 180 -11.82 -20.06 -35.47
N ALA A 181 -11.11 -20.84 -36.31
CA ALA A 181 -11.68 -21.42 -37.53
C ALA A 181 -12.88 -22.33 -37.23
N TRP A 182 -12.78 -23.19 -36.19
CA TRP A 182 -13.87 -24.05 -35.80
C TRP A 182 -15.11 -23.28 -35.31
N THR A 183 -14.89 -22.21 -34.54
CA THR A 183 -15.98 -21.32 -34.06
C THR A 183 -16.74 -20.70 -35.22
N PHE A 184 -16.01 -20.15 -36.21
CA PHE A 184 -16.64 -19.61 -37.40
C PHE A 184 -17.37 -20.66 -38.23
N ALA A 185 -16.74 -21.82 -38.48
CA ALA A 185 -17.38 -22.92 -39.22
C ALA A 185 -18.67 -23.38 -38.52
N PHE A 186 -18.65 -23.55 -37.22
CA PHE A 186 -19.82 -23.91 -36.42
C PHE A 186 -20.93 -22.85 -36.52
N ALA A 187 -20.59 -21.57 -36.41
CA ALA A 187 -21.56 -20.50 -36.52
C ALA A 187 -22.24 -20.49 -37.91
N VAL A 188 -21.46 -20.61 -38.97
CA VAL A 188 -21.98 -20.63 -40.35
C VAL A 188 -22.88 -21.88 -40.57
N LEU A 189 -22.41 -23.04 -40.15
CA LEU A 189 -23.19 -24.30 -40.29
C LEU A 189 -24.50 -24.24 -39.49
N SER A 190 -24.46 -23.68 -38.27
CA SER A 190 -25.67 -23.53 -37.45
C SER A 190 -26.72 -22.62 -38.14
N VAL A 191 -26.29 -21.53 -38.76
CA VAL A 191 -27.19 -20.67 -39.52
C VAL A 191 -27.76 -21.40 -40.72
N LEU A 192 -26.92 -22.07 -41.52
CA LEU A 192 -27.34 -22.76 -42.72
C LEU A 192 -28.29 -23.94 -42.45
N THR A 193 -28.19 -24.59 -41.29
CA THR A 193 -29.04 -25.70 -40.92
C THR A 193 -30.34 -25.30 -40.22
N THR A 194 -30.43 -24.07 -39.74
CA THR A 194 -31.58 -23.52 -39.01
C THR A 194 -32.55 -22.80 -39.96
N PHE A 195 -32.04 -22.30 -41.06
CA PHE A 195 -32.79 -21.62 -42.11
C PHE A 195 -32.79 -22.42 -43.42
#